data_af47efa8b4be2dd5aa10049cd0cc29cf
#
_entry.id   af47efa8b4be2dd5aa10049cd0cc29cf
#
_cell.length_a   1.000
_cell.length_b   1.000
_cell.length_c   1.000
_cell.angle_alpha   90.00
_cell.angle_beta   90.00
_cell.angle_gamma   90.00
#
_symmetry.space_group_name_H-M   'P 1'
#
loop_
_entity.id
_entity.type
_entity.pdbx_description
1 polymer ?
#
loop_
_entity_poly.entity_id
_entity_poly.type
_entity_poly.pdbx_seq_one_letter_code
_entity_poly.pdbx_strand_id
1 'polypeptide(L)'
;ASVCFMAPLMIEGMLRAFSKSPAHIITFIALFGLSQTIGGLLGSAALSAFLTLRTKEHLMRFGEHLSGTDPTVAARIQAYAAQYQGVIGDGAMRQSQGVSSIVAQAQQQATVLAYNDSFWLFGVVATCGFVFVSAEWAYYKYHGTSHMAPVLAELARKKAKK
;
A
#
# COMPACT_ATOMS: atom_id res chain seq x y z
N ALA A 1 -8.68 -7.26 4.39
CA ALA A 1 -9.03 -7.45 2.96
C ALA A 1 -8.18 -8.51 2.27
N SER A 2 -6.85 -8.56 2.47
CA SER A 2 -5.96 -9.54 1.78
C SER A 2 -6.25 -11.00 2.13
N VAL A 3 -6.64 -11.30 3.36
CA VAL A 3 -6.93 -12.67 3.82
C VAL A 3 -8.15 -13.26 3.11
N CYS A 4 -9.18 -12.46 2.83
CA CYS A 4 -10.39 -12.94 2.14
C CYS A 4 -10.12 -13.38 0.69
N PHE A 5 -9.13 -12.77 0.02
CA PHE A 5 -8.74 -13.14 -1.34
C PHE A 5 -7.77 -14.31 -1.39
N MET A 6 -6.91 -14.42 -0.38
CA MET A 6 -5.88 -15.47 -0.33
C MET A 6 -6.43 -16.85 -0.07
N ALA A 7 -7.42 -16.99 0.82
CA ALA A 7 -7.97 -18.28 1.18
C ALA A 7 -8.58 -19.03 -0.02
N PRO A 8 -9.46 -18.44 -0.83
CA PRO A 8 -10.04 -19.14 -1.98
C PRO A 8 -9.00 -19.47 -3.06
N LEU A 9 -8.04 -18.58 -3.33
CA LEU A 9 -6.96 -18.82 -4.30
C LEU A 9 -6.05 -19.97 -3.86
N MET A 10 -5.72 -20.04 -2.57
CA MET A 10 -4.91 -21.13 -2.01
C MET A 10 -5.64 -22.47 -2.08
N ILE A 11 -6.94 -22.49 -1.76
CA ILE A 11 -7.77 -23.70 -1.83
C ILE A 11 -7.87 -24.20 -3.28
N GLU A 12 -8.16 -23.32 -4.23
CA GLU A 12 -8.27 -23.69 -5.65
C GLU A 12 -6.93 -24.19 -6.21
N GLY A 13 -5.83 -23.51 -5.92
CA GLY A 13 -4.49 -23.92 -6.33
C GLY A 13 -4.09 -25.27 -5.73
N MET A 14 -4.41 -25.50 -4.46
CA MET A 14 -4.15 -26.74 -3.76
C MET A 14 -4.98 -27.91 -4.33
N LEU A 15 -6.27 -27.69 -4.63
CA LEU A 15 -7.13 -28.69 -5.26
C LEU A 15 -6.61 -29.08 -6.65
N ARG A 16 -6.15 -28.12 -7.45
CA ARG A 16 -5.53 -28.39 -8.77
C ARG A 16 -4.20 -29.14 -8.64
N ALA A 17 -3.38 -28.84 -7.63
CA ALA A 17 -2.15 -29.57 -7.38
C ALA A 17 -2.43 -31.01 -6.94
N PHE A 18 -3.41 -31.24 -6.06
CA PHE A 18 -3.85 -32.58 -5.65
C PHE A 18 -4.40 -33.43 -6.80
N SER A 19 -5.09 -32.81 -7.75
CA SER A 19 -5.64 -33.53 -8.90
C SER A 19 -4.56 -34.16 -9.79
N LYS A 20 -3.36 -33.54 -9.82
CA LYS A 20 -2.26 -34.05 -10.67
C LYS A 20 -1.36 -35.06 -9.96
N SER A 21 -0.68 -34.69 -8.89
CA SER A 21 0.21 -35.58 -8.13
C SER A 21 0.62 -34.93 -6.79
N PRO A 22 0.91 -35.74 -5.75
CA PRO A 22 1.41 -35.21 -4.46
C PRO A 22 2.68 -34.34 -4.58
N ALA A 23 3.57 -34.65 -5.53
CA ALA A 23 4.78 -33.85 -5.76
C ALA A 23 4.47 -32.41 -6.22
N HIS A 24 3.38 -32.17 -6.94
CA HIS A 24 2.95 -30.86 -7.40
C HIS A 24 2.49 -29.94 -6.25
N ILE A 25 2.10 -30.51 -5.11
CA ILE A 25 1.70 -29.74 -3.93
C ILE A 25 2.90 -29.00 -3.34
N ILE A 26 4.03 -29.69 -3.22
CA ILE A 26 5.27 -29.11 -2.68
C ILE A 26 5.73 -27.96 -3.60
N THR A 27 5.72 -28.19 -4.91
CA THR A 27 6.06 -27.17 -5.90
C THR A 27 5.11 -25.97 -5.84
N PHE A 28 3.80 -26.22 -5.69
CA PHE A 28 2.81 -25.16 -5.56
C PHE A 28 3.06 -24.31 -4.30
N ILE A 29 3.28 -24.95 -3.14
CA ILE A 29 3.54 -24.24 -1.87
C ILE A 29 4.82 -23.41 -1.98
N ALA A 30 5.88 -23.96 -2.57
CA ALA A 30 7.15 -23.25 -2.75
C ALA A 30 7.00 -22.03 -3.67
N LEU A 31 6.36 -22.18 -4.83
CA LEU A 31 6.12 -21.10 -5.78
C LEU A 31 5.18 -20.03 -5.20
N PHE A 32 4.14 -20.45 -4.49
CA PHE A 32 3.20 -19.55 -3.84
C PHE A 32 3.90 -18.74 -2.75
N GLY A 33 4.70 -19.37 -1.88
CA GLY A 33 5.48 -18.68 -0.85
C GLY A 33 6.51 -17.70 -1.43
N LEU A 34 7.22 -18.12 -2.50
CA LEU A 34 8.17 -17.25 -3.21
C LEU A 34 7.46 -16.03 -3.82
N SER A 35 6.34 -16.23 -4.50
CA SER A 35 5.53 -15.17 -5.09
C SER A 35 5.04 -14.16 -4.04
N GLN A 36 4.60 -14.65 -2.87
CA GLN A 36 4.22 -13.82 -1.73
C GLN A 36 5.35 -12.96 -1.22
N THR A 37 6.52 -13.56 -1.02
CA THR A 37 7.70 -12.86 -0.49
C THR A 37 8.17 -11.78 -1.46
N ILE A 38 8.30 -12.12 -2.75
CA ILE A 38 8.70 -11.16 -3.78
C ILE A 38 7.64 -10.07 -3.93
N GLY A 39 6.35 -10.43 -3.99
CA GLY A 39 5.25 -9.47 -4.09
C GLY A 39 5.19 -8.50 -2.89
N GLY A 40 5.43 -8.99 -1.68
CA GLY A 40 5.51 -8.19 -0.46
C GLY A 40 6.67 -7.20 -0.49
N LEU A 41 7.87 -7.66 -0.89
CA LEU A 41 9.06 -6.80 -0.99
C LEU A 41 8.88 -5.72 -2.06
N LEU A 42 8.43 -6.10 -3.25
CA LEU A 42 8.17 -5.13 -4.34
C LEU A 42 7.07 -4.13 -3.96
N GLY A 43 5.99 -4.61 -3.34
CA GLY A 43 4.89 -3.77 -2.88
C GLY A 43 5.33 -2.75 -1.83
N SER A 44 6.11 -3.18 -0.84
CA SER A 44 6.63 -2.29 0.20
C SER A 44 7.63 -1.27 -0.35
N ALA A 45 8.51 -1.68 -1.26
CA ALA A 45 9.46 -0.79 -1.93
C ALA A 45 8.74 0.26 -2.78
N ALA A 46 7.76 -0.16 -3.58
CA ALA A 46 6.95 0.73 -4.41
C ALA A 46 6.16 1.75 -3.55
N LEU A 47 5.54 1.28 -2.46
CA LEU A 47 4.82 2.17 -1.53
C LEU A 47 5.75 3.18 -0.86
N SER A 48 6.93 2.74 -0.40
CA SER A 48 7.92 3.62 0.23
C SER A 48 8.42 4.69 -0.76
N ALA A 49 8.70 4.30 -2.00
CA ALA A 49 9.09 5.24 -3.05
C ALA A 49 7.96 6.25 -3.35
N PHE A 50 6.72 5.79 -3.47
CA PHE A 50 5.55 6.63 -3.70
C PHE A 50 5.35 7.64 -2.56
N LEU A 51 5.39 7.19 -1.30
CA LEU A 51 5.29 8.06 -0.12
C LEU A 51 6.39 9.13 -0.11
N THR A 52 7.63 8.74 -0.41
CA THR A 52 8.76 9.67 -0.44
C THR A 52 8.57 10.75 -1.52
N LEU A 53 8.13 10.35 -2.72
CA LEU A 53 7.87 11.28 -3.82
C LEU A 53 6.73 12.24 -3.48
N ARG A 54 5.61 11.73 -2.96
CA ARG A 54 4.45 12.55 -2.59
C ARG A 54 4.74 13.49 -1.43
N THR A 55 5.47 13.02 -0.42
CA THR A 55 5.89 13.88 0.70
C THR A 55 6.76 15.05 0.20
N LYS A 56 7.70 14.79 -0.71
CA LYS A 56 8.51 15.84 -1.32
C LYS A 56 7.68 16.83 -2.14
N GLU A 57 6.73 16.34 -2.92
CA GLU A 57 5.82 17.18 -3.71
C GLU A 57 4.99 18.10 -2.81
N HIS A 58 4.39 17.57 -1.75
CA HIS A 58 3.63 18.38 -0.79
C HIS A 58 4.52 19.38 -0.05
N LEU A 59 5.75 18.99 0.32
CA LEU A 59 6.71 19.92 0.93
C LEU A 59 7.11 21.06 0.00
N MET A 60 7.33 20.79 -1.27
CA MET A 60 7.62 21.85 -2.25
C MET A 60 6.47 22.84 -2.37
N ARG A 61 5.23 22.35 -2.45
CA ARG A 61 4.03 23.18 -2.46
C ARG A 61 3.89 24.03 -1.18
N PHE A 62 4.17 23.45 -0.02
CA PHE A 62 4.20 24.23 1.23
C PHE A 62 5.32 25.27 1.22
N GLY A 63 6.49 24.95 0.67
CA GLY A 63 7.60 25.88 0.55
C GLY A 63 7.29 27.12 -0.31
N GLU A 64 6.50 26.96 -1.37
CA GLU A 64 6.03 28.06 -2.21
C GLU A 64 5.12 29.03 -1.44
N HIS A 65 4.33 28.52 -0.48
CA HIS A 65 3.44 29.32 0.36
C HIS A 65 4.10 29.81 1.65
N LEU A 66 5.22 29.22 2.07
CA LEU A 66 6.02 29.62 3.24
C LEU A 66 7.11 30.63 2.85
N SER A 67 6.81 31.56 1.93
CA SER A 67 7.75 32.62 1.63
C SER A 67 8.04 33.44 2.90
N GLY A 68 9.32 33.62 3.22
CA GLY A 68 9.76 34.32 4.44
C GLY A 68 9.32 35.80 4.55
N THR A 69 8.63 36.32 3.54
CA THR A 69 7.98 37.63 3.46
C THR A 69 6.56 37.67 4.03
N ASP A 70 5.95 36.51 4.31
CA ASP A 70 4.59 36.45 4.89
C ASP A 70 4.68 36.81 6.40
N PRO A 71 4.02 37.90 6.84
CA PRO A 71 4.03 38.31 8.24
C PRO A 71 3.45 37.26 9.18
N THR A 72 2.55 36.44 8.73
CA THR A 72 1.97 35.33 9.51
C THR A 72 3.01 34.24 9.79
N VAL A 73 3.84 33.90 8.82
CA VAL A 73 4.95 32.95 8.98
C VAL A 73 5.99 33.50 9.94
N ALA A 74 6.37 34.77 9.78
CA ALA A 74 7.32 35.45 10.66
C ALA A 74 6.83 35.49 12.11
N ALA A 75 5.55 35.81 12.35
CA ALA A 75 4.95 35.79 13.68
C ALA A 75 4.94 34.36 14.31
N ARG A 76 4.68 33.33 13.54
CA ARG A 76 4.76 31.93 14.03
C ARG A 76 6.19 31.53 14.37
N ILE A 77 7.19 31.91 13.54
CA ILE A 77 8.60 31.64 13.85
C ILE A 77 8.98 32.29 15.19
N GLN A 78 8.57 33.53 15.42
CA GLN A 78 8.82 34.24 16.67
C GLN A 78 8.11 33.58 17.86
N ALA A 79 6.86 33.15 17.69
CA ALA A 79 6.13 32.44 18.74
C ALA A 79 6.80 31.12 19.14
N TYR A 80 7.29 30.36 18.18
CA TYR A 80 8.05 29.13 18.48
C TYR A 80 9.43 29.46 19.10
N ALA A 81 10.14 30.49 18.61
CA ALA A 81 11.40 30.93 19.18
C ALA A 81 11.25 31.37 20.64
N ALA A 82 10.11 32.01 20.99
CA ALA A 82 9.80 32.44 22.35
C ALA A 82 9.69 31.27 23.34
N GLN A 83 9.25 30.08 22.90
CA GLN A 83 9.17 28.90 23.77
C GLN A 83 10.54 28.46 24.27
N TYR A 84 11.62 28.81 23.57
CA TYR A 84 12.99 28.44 23.95
C TYR A 84 13.73 29.52 24.74
N GLN A 85 13.03 30.62 25.16
CA GLN A 85 13.67 31.76 25.89
C GLN A 85 14.30 31.35 27.21
N GLY A 86 13.71 30.34 27.88
CA GLY A 86 14.25 29.83 29.16
C GLY A 86 15.43 28.87 29.06
N VAL A 87 15.72 28.37 27.85
CA VAL A 87 16.71 27.29 27.63
C VAL A 87 17.88 27.75 26.78
N ILE A 88 17.65 28.64 25.79
CA ILE A 88 18.63 29.11 24.84
C ILE A 88 18.83 30.63 25.01
N GLY A 89 20.02 31.05 25.44
CA GLY A 89 20.34 32.46 25.65
C GLY A 89 20.55 33.26 24.34
N ASP A 90 21.02 32.59 23.27
CA ASP A 90 21.31 33.23 21.99
C ASP A 90 20.04 33.39 21.13
N GLY A 91 19.77 34.64 20.72
CA GLY A 91 18.59 34.99 19.91
C GLY A 91 18.60 34.38 18.51
N ALA A 92 19.78 34.30 17.86
CA ALA A 92 19.90 33.71 16.53
C ALA A 92 19.62 32.18 16.59
N MET A 93 20.09 31.53 17.63
CA MET A 93 19.86 30.11 17.84
C MET A 93 18.40 29.80 18.16
N ARG A 94 17.69 30.63 18.91
CA ARG A 94 16.24 30.55 19.16
C ARG A 94 15.45 30.70 17.85
N GLN A 95 15.83 31.65 17.00
CA GLN A 95 15.15 31.84 15.72
C GLN A 95 15.34 30.64 14.77
N SER A 96 16.55 30.06 14.71
CA SER A 96 16.79 28.84 13.92
C SER A 96 15.95 27.66 14.42
N GLN A 97 15.77 27.53 15.74
CA GLN A 97 14.93 26.51 16.33
C GLN A 97 13.44 26.73 16.04
N GLY A 98 12.99 28.00 16.01
CA GLY A 98 11.63 28.34 15.59
C GLY A 98 11.34 27.95 14.14
N VAL A 99 12.30 28.23 13.22
CA VAL A 99 12.21 27.79 11.81
C VAL A 99 12.19 26.26 11.71
N SER A 100 13.08 25.58 12.43
CA SER A 100 13.13 24.11 12.46
C SER A 100 11.79 23.50 12.92
N SER A 101 11.14 24.10 13.91
CA SER A 101 9.82 23.63 14.41
C SER A 101 8.72 23.76 13.35
N ILE A 102 8.71 24.84 12.57
CA ILE A 102 7.76 25.02 11.47
C ILE A 102 8.02 24.04 10.35
N VAL A 103 9.28 23.84 9.97
CA VAL A 103 9.65 22.85 8.94
C VAL A 103 9.25 21.44 9.36
N ALA A 104 9.47 21.07 10.62
CA ALA A 104 9.05 19.77 11.15
C ALA A 104 7.54 19.60 11.09
N GLN A 105 6.73 20.61 11.41
CA GLN A 105 5.29 20.57 11.28
C GLN A 105 4.83 20.45 9.83
N ALA A 106 5.43 21.20 8.92
CA ALA A 106 5.15 21.13 7.49
C ALA A 106 5.45 19.72 6.96
N GLN A 107 6.57 19.12 7.40
CA GLN A 107 6.95 17.77 7.01
C GLN A 107 5.97 16.73 7.54
N GLN A 108 5.50 16.88 8.77
CA GLN A 108 4.49 15.99 9.35
C GLN A 108 3.17 16.07 8.58
N GLN A 109 2.70 17.27 8.24
CA GLN A 109 1.48 17.45 7.45
C GLN A 109 1.64 16.92 6.02
N ALA A 110 2.77 17.18 5.36
CA ALA A 110 3.07 16.64 4.05
C ALA A 110 3.06 15.10 4.04
N THR A 111 3.58 14.49 5.10
CA THR A 111 3.56 13.04 5.26
C THR A 111 2.13 12.51 5.41
N VAL A 112 1.28 13.17 6.21
CA VAL A 112 -0.14 12.80 6.36
C VAL A 112 -0.87 12.87 5.02
N LEU A 113 -0.65 13.92 4.24
CA LEU A 113 -1.23 14.05 2.89
C LEU A 113 -0.74 12.96 1.95
N ALA A 114 0.55 12.62 1.99
CA ALA A 114 1.11 11.53 1.19
C ALA A 114 0.50 10.16 1.55
N TYR A 115 0.21 9.92 2.83
CA TYR A 115 -0.54 8.72 3.24
C TYR A 115 -1.97 8.72 2.71
N ASN A 116 -2.65 9.86 2.75
CA ASN A 116 -4.00 9.98 2.20
C ASN A 116 -4.02 9.67 0.69
N ASP A 117 -3.06 10.18 -0.08
CA ASP A 117 -2.88 9.86 -1.50
C ASP A 117 -2.64 8.36 -1.72
N SER A 118 -1.88 7.72 -0.81
CA SER A 118 -1.64 6.28 -0.86
C SER A 118 -2.91 5.47 -0.61
N PHE A 119 -3.75 5.87 0.33
CA PHE A 119 -5.04 5.23 0.56
C PHE A 119 -5.96 5.35 -0.65
N TRP A 120 -5.97 6.53 -1.30
CA TRP A 120 -6.73 6.72 -2.53
C TRP A 120 -6.23 5.80 -3.66
N LEU A 121 -4.91 5.70 -3.83
CA LEU A 121 -4.29 4.78 -4.79
C LEU A 121 -4.71 3.33 -4.54
N PHE A 122 -4.63 2.86 -3.28
CA PHE A 122 -5.08 1.52 -2.92
C PHE A 122 -6.56 1.31 -3.15
N GLY A 123 -7.40 2.32 -2.89
CA GLY A 123 -8.83 2.30 -3.18
C GLY A 123 -9.10 2.08 -4.67
N VAL A 124 -8.39 2.79 -5.54
CA VAL A 124 -8.51 2.63 -7.00
C VAL A 124 -8.08 1.22 -7.44
N VAL A 125 -6.91 0.75 -6.98
CA VAL A 125 -6.42 -0.60 -7.32
C VAL A 125 -7.39 -1.69 -6.83
N ALA A 126 -7.90 -1.56 -5.61
CA ALA A 126 -8.88 -2.51 -5.06
C ALA A 126 -10.19 -2.51 -5.85
N THR A 127 -10.67 -1.33 -6.27
CA THR A 127 -11.88 -1.18 -7.07
C THR A 127 -11.70 -1.80 -8.47
N CYS A 128 -10.56 -1.56 -9.12
CA CYS A 128 -10.23 -2.19 -10.40
C CYS A 128 -10.19 -3.73 -10.28
N GLY A 129 -9.56 -4.25 -9.23
CA GLY A 129 -9.52 -5.68 -8.94
C GLY A 129 -10.92 -6.25 -8.69
N PHE A 130 -11.76 -5.54 -7.94
CA PHE A 130 -13.15 -5.96 -7.70
C PHE A 130 -13.98 -5.98 -8.98
N VAL A 131 -13.87 -4.96 -9.82
CA VAL A 131 -14.56 -4.89 -11.12
C VAL A 131 -14.11 -6.03 -12.02
N PHE A 132 -12.81 -6.30 -12.09
CA PHE A 132 -12.26 -7.39 -12.89
C PHE A 132 -12.83 -8.77 -12.46
N VAL A 133 -12.77 -9.09 -11.17
CA VAL A 133 -13.29 -10.35 -10.63
C VAL A 133 -14.80 -10.48 -10.82
N SER A 134 -15.54 -9.36 -10.64
CA SER A 134 -16.98 -9.34 -10.86
C SER A 134 -17.35 -9.57 -12.32
N ALA A 135 -16.58 -8.99 -13.24
CA ALA A 135 -16.75 -9.19 -14.68
C ALA A 135 -16.47 -10.64 -15.10
N GLU A 136 -15.38 -11.25 -14.58
CA GLU A 136 -15.10 -12.68 -14.79
C GLU A 136 -16.24 -13.56 -14.26
N TRP A 137 -16.67 -13.30 -13.02
CA TRP A 137 -17.77 -14.07 -12.43
C TRP A 137 -19.06 -13.98 -13.26
N ALA A 138 -19.43 -12.76 -13.71
CA ALA A 138 -20.58 -12.54 -14.56
C ALA A 138 -20.44 -13.26 -15.91
N TYR A 139 -19.25 -13.21 -16.53
CA TYR A 139 -18.96 -13.90 -17.78
C TYR A 139 -19.16 -15.42 -17.67
N TYR A 140 -18.61 -16.04 -16.62
CA TYR A 140 -18.73 -17.48 -16.39
C TYR A 140 -20.17 -17.89 -16.06
N LYS A 141 -20.90 -17.08 -15.29
CA LYS A 141 -22.30 -17.30 -15.00
C LYS A 141 -23.17 -17.24 -16.26
N TYR A 142 -22.87 -16.30 -17.16
CA TYR A 142 -23.61 -16.12 -18.41
C TYR A 142 -23.35 -17.26 -19.41
N HIS A 143 -22.11 -17.75 -19.48
CA HIS A 143 -21.71 -18.83 -20.38
C HIS A 143 -21.90 -20.25 -19.80
N GLY A 144 -22.40 -20.39 -18.57
CA GLY A 144 -22.67 -21.67 -17.92
C GLY A 144 -21.43 -22.54 -17.67
N THR A 145 -20.23 -21.96 -17.79
CA THR A 145 -18.96 -22.65 -17.55
C THR A 145 -18.48 -22.43 -16.13
N SER A 146 -18.07 -23.48 -15.44
CA SER A 146 -17.47 -23.41 -14.10
C SER A 146 -15.98 -23.66 -14.18
N HIS A 147 -15.18 -22.79 -13.58
CA HIS A 147 -13.73 -23.00 -13.44
C HIS A 147 -13.35 -24.32 -12.76
N MET A 148 -14.22 -24.83 -11.89
CA MET A 148 -14.00 -26.06 -11.14
C MET A 148 -14.47 -27.31 -11.88
N ALA A 149 -15.28 -27.18 -12.93
CA ALA A 149 -15.83 -28.33 -13.67
C ALA A 149 -14.73 -29.28 -14.17
N PRO A 150 -13.64 -28.85 -14.83
CA PRO A 150 -12.60 -29.76 -15.29
C PRO A 150 -11.87 -30.47 -14.13
N VAL A 151 -11.63 -29.76 -13.02
CA VAL A 151 -10.93 -30.30 -11.84
C VAL A 151 -11.81 -31.36 -11.14
N LEU A 152 -13.08 -31.06 -10.98
CA LEU A 152 -14.04 -32.00 -10.38
C LEU A 152 -14.23 -33.26 -11.25
N ALA A 153 -14.27 -33.10 -12.58
CA ALA A 153 -14.35 -34.24 -13.51
C ALA A 153 -13.10 -35.13 -13.43
N GLU A 154 -11.91 -34.54 -13.29
CA GLU A 154 -10.66 -35.30 -13.16
C GLU A 154 -10.58 -36.05 -11.81
N LEU A 155 -11.00 -35.40 -10.72
CA LEU A 155 -11.07 -36.02 -9.39
C LEU A 155 -12.09 -37.18 -9.38
N ALA A 156 -13.27 -37.03 -10.02
CA ALA A 156 -14.26 -38.05 -10.15
C ALA A 156 -13.73 -39.25 -10.95
N ARG A 157 -13.00 -39.01 -12.06
CA ARG A 157 -12.35 -40.09 -12.84
C ARG A 157 -11.31 -40.87 -12.03
N LYS A 158 -10.50 -40.19 -11.22
CA LYS A 158 -9.52 -40.85 -10.34
C LYS A 158 -10.16 -41.66 -9.25
N LYS A 159 -11.31 -41.22 -8.71
CA LYS A 159 -12.06 -41.97 -7.70
C LYS A 159 -12.71 -43.22 -8.27
N ALA A 160 -13.14 -43.19 -9.53
CA ALA A 160 -13.73 -44.34 -10.23
C ALA A 160 -12.72 -45.43 -10.65
N LYS A 161 -11.39 -45.09 -10.65
CA LYS A 161 -10.32 -46.03 -10.99
C LYS A 161 -9.67 -46.74 -9.78
N LYS A 162 -10.08 -46.37 -8.57
CA LYS A 162 -9.72 -47.08 -7.32
C LYS A 162 -10.82 -48.02 -6.87
#